data_82b8eedaa9e35e0547025b54c3397958
#
_entry.id   82b8eedaa9e35e0547025b54c3397958
#
_cell.length_a   1.000
_cell.length_b   1.000
_cell.length_c   1.000
_cell.angle_alpha   90.00
_cell.angle_beta   90.00
_cell.angle_gamma   90.00
#
_symmetry.space_group_name_H-M   'P 1'
#
loop_
_entity.id
_entity.type
_entity.pdbx_description
1 polymer ?
#
loop_
_entity_poly.entity_id
_entity_poly.type
_entity_poly.pdbx_seq_one_letter_code
_entity_poly.pdbx_strand_id
1 'polypeptide(L)'
;MPQDLPDVGAVLAGVLARVPRAEQPLLIAIAERMAADRYRGWAVQAADFERRAQLLACADREEEIARHVESLFPEADAIQRDLRAKHPDLVERNRSLFAERPLRQQLAIQAQGERLGSATWQAFARDSRGAAQQTFLTCAGLEERNAEVLEAILAAGR
;
A
#
# COMPACT_ATOMS: atom_id res chain seq x y z
N MET A 1 -14.25 14.81 -18.85
CA MET A 1 -12.87 14.34 -19.15
C MET A 1 -12.53 13.22 -18.21
N PRO A 2 -12.13 12.05 -18.67
CA PRO A 2 -11.48 11.09 -17.81
C PRO A 2 -10.21 11.78 -17.30
N GLN A 3 -10.10 11.94 -15.99
CA GLN A 3 -8.90 12.48 -15.39
C GLN A 3 -7.82 11.40 -15.56
N ASP A 4 -6.71 11.75 -16.18
CA ASP A 4 -5.56 10.85 -16.35
C ASP A 4 -4.99 10.52 -14.98
N LEU A 5 -5.47 9.42 -14.41
CA LEU A 5 -4.86 8.83 -13.24
C LEU A 5 -3.53 8.17 -13.65
N PRO A 6 -2.50 8.22 -12.81
CA PRO A 6 -1.24 7.56 -13.12
C PRO A 6 -1.43 6.05 -13.24
N ASP A 7 -0.63 5.42 -14.09
CA ASP A 7 -0.54 3.95 -14.14
C ASP A 7 0.25 3.47 -12.93
N VAL A 8 -0.47 3.19 -11.84
CA VAL A 8 0.13 2.74 -10.58
C VAL A 8 0.86 1.41 -10.77
N GLY A 9 0.34 0.53 -11.62
CA GLY A 9 0.99 -0.75 -11.93
C GLY A 9 2.35 -0.58 -12.59
N ALA A 10 2.46 0.31 -13.57
CA ALA A 10 3.72 0.60 -14.23
C ALA A 10 4.74 1.24 -13.27
N VAL A 11 4.28 2.14 -12.40
CA VAL A 11 5.13 2.76 -11.37
C VAL A 11 5.66 1.71 -10.40
N LEU A 12 4.79 0.84 -9.88
CA LEU A 12 5.18 -0.23 -8.96
C LEU A 12 6.15 -1.20 -9.60
N ALA A 13 5.88 -1.66 -10.82
CA ALA A 13 6.76 -2.58 -11.55
C ALA A 13 8.16 -1.97 -11.76
N GLY A 14 8.23 -0.69 -12.12
CA GLY A 14 9.50 0.02 -12.30
C GLY A 14 10.30 0.14 -11.02
N VAL A 15 9.64 0.36 -9.90
CA VAL A 15 10.27 0.44 -8.57
C VAL A 15 10.78 -0.94 -8.13
N LEU A 16 9.96 -1.98 -8.24
CA LEU A 16 10.32 -3.34 -7.84
C LEU A 16 11.50 -3.88 -8.66
N ALA A 17 11.58 -3.53 -9.95
CA ALA A 17 12.68 -3.95 -10.82
C ALA A 17 14.08 -3.45 -10.34
N ARG A 18 14.12 -2.42 -9.50
CA ARG A 18 15.36 -1.85 -8.94
C ARG A 18 15.85 -2.58 -7.68
N VAL A 19 15.05 -3.48 -7.13
CA VAL A 19 15.29 -4.12 -5.83
C VAL A 19 15.38 -5.64 -6.00
N PRO A 20 16.34 -6.32 -5.37
CA PRO A 20 16.42 -7.78 -5.41
C PRO A 20 15.10 -8.41 -4.96
N ARG A 21 14.66 -9.47 -5.65
CA ARG A 21 13.36 -10.10 -5.40
C ARG A 21 13.15 -10.48 -3.92
N ALA A 22 14.21 -10.98 -3.27
CA ALA A 22 14.14 -11.37 -1.86
C ALA A 22 13.83 -10.21 -0.90
N GLU A 23 14.16 -8.97 -1.29
CA GLU A 23 13.94 -7.77 -0.48
C GLU A 23 12.67 -6.99 -0.88
N GLN A 24 12.05 -7.32 -2.01
CA GLN A 24 10.87 -6.62 -2.51
C GLN A 24 9.71 -6.56 -1.50
N PRO A 25 9.39 -7.65 -0.75
CA PRO A 25 8.35 -7.56 0.28
C PRO A 25 8.62 -6.49 1.34
N LEU A 26 9.88 -6.31 1.74
CA LEU A 26 10.26 -5.30 2.73
C LEU A 26 10.18 -3.87 2.17
N LEU A 27 10.46 -3.68 0.89
CA LEU A 27 10.23 -2.41 0.22
C LEU A 27 8.74 -2.06 0.20
N ILE A 28 7.89 -3.02 -0.12
CA ILE A 28 6.44 -2.81 -0.12
C ILE A 28 5.95 -2.50 1.30
N ALA A 29 6.47 -3.18 2.33
CA ALA A 29 6.14 -2.87 3.72
C ALA A 29 6.44 -1.42 4.11
N ILE A 30 7.51 -0.82 3.58
CA ILE A 30 7.77 0.61 3.73
C ILE A 30 6.63 1.44 3.12
N ALA A 31 6.20 1.09 1.91
CA ALA A 31 5.10 1.78 1.23
C ALA A 31 3.76 1.63 1.98
N GLU A 32 3.51 0.48 2.62
CA GLU A 32 2.30 0.26 3.42
C GLU A 32 2.25 1.19 4.64
N ARG A 33 3.39 1.41 5.32
CA ARG A 33 3.44 2.39 6.41
C ARG A 33 3.19 3.82 5.92
N MET A 34 3.64 4.15 4.73
CA MET A 34 3.33 5.45 4.11
C MET A 34 1.83 5.55 3.77
N ALA A 35 1.23 4.46 3.30
CA ALA A 35 -0.21 4.39 3.06
C ALA A 35 -1.00 4.57 4.36
N ALA A 36 -0.59 3.92 5.46
CA ALA A 36 -1.21 4.12 6.77
C ALA A 36 -1.23 5.61 7.18
N ASP A 37 -0.14 6.31 6.99
CA ASP A 37 -0.07 7.75 7.29
C ASP A 37 -0.99 8.57 6.38
N ARG A 38 -1.11 8.22 5.10
CA ARG A 38 -2.07 8.86 4.19
C ARG A 38 -3.51 8.65 4.64
N TYR A 39 -3.90 7.43 4.99
CA TYR A 39 -5.24 7.14 5.52
C TYR A 39 -5.55 7.97 6.77
N ARG A 40 -4.60 8.10 7.70
CA ARG A 40 -4.76 8.95 8.88
C ARG A 40 -4.96 10.41 8.51
N GLY A 41 -4.20 10.91 7.54
CA GLY A 41 -4.36 12.27 7.01
C GLY A 41 -5.75 12.51 6.41
N TRP A 42 -6.27 11.58 5.63
CA TRP A 42 -7.63 11.67 5.08
C TRP A 42 -8.71 11.56 6.18
N ALA A 43 -8.48 10.71 7.18
CA ALA A 43 -9.39 10.57 8.31
C ALA A 43 -9.55 11.88 9.11
N VAL A 44 -8.48 12.62 9.30
CA VAL A 44 -8.53 13.95 9.96
C VAL A 44 -9.40 14.93 9.20
N GLN A 45 -9.40 14.87 7.87
CA GLN A 45 -10.19 15.75 7.01
C GLN A 45 -11.64 15.29 6.83
N ALA A 46 -11.98 14.07 7.22
CA ALA A 46 -13.33 13.54 7.06
C ALA A 46 -14.29 14.20 8.05
N ALA A 47 -15.37 14.81 7.53
CA ALA A 47 -16.40 15.44 8.35
C ALA A 47 -17.33 14.41 9.01
N ASP A 48 -17.55 13.28 8.33
CA ASP A 48 -18.40 12.20 8.79
C ASP A 48 -17.64 11.22 9.69
N PHE A 49 -18.23 10.92 10.86
CA PHE A 49 -17.64 10.00 11.84
C PHE A 49 -17.44 8.58 11.29
N GLU A 50 -18.40 8.07 10.56
CA GLU A 50 -18.33 6.73 9.97
C GLU A 50 -17.19 6.63 8.96
N ARG A 51 -17.08 7.60 8.06
CA ARG A 51 -15.98 7.66 7.09
C ARG A 51 -14.62 7.77 7.77
N ARG A 52 -14.53 8.58 8.82
CA ARG A 52 -13.30 8.68 9.62
C ARG A 52 -12.91 7.33 10.20
N ALA A 53 -13.86 6.62 10.81
CA ALA A 53 -13.63 5.30 11.39
C ALA A 53 -13.19 4.28 10.32
N GLN A 54 -13.80 4.29 9.15
CA GLN A 54 -13.45 3.43 8.03
C GLN A 54 -11.99 3.68 7.55
N LEU A 55 -11.60 4.93 7.39
CA LEU A 55 -10.25 5.30 6.97
C LEU A 55 -9.19 4.95 8.03
N LEU A 56 -9.49 5.13 9.30
CA LEU A 56 -8.60 4.71 10.37
C LEU A 56 -8.45 3.19 10.42
N ALA A 57 -9.52 2.44 10.19
CA ALA A 57 -9.44 0.98 10.08
C ALA A 57 -8.60 0.54 8.88
N CYS A 58 -8.64 1.27 7.77
CA CYS A 58 -7.73 1.03 6.65
C CYS A 58 -6.27 1.27 7.06
N ALA A 59 -5.98 2.37 7.76
CA ALA A 59 -4.64 2.65 8.26
C ALA A 59 -4.11 1.52 9.16
N ASP A 60 -4.94 0.99 10.04
CA ASP A 60 -4.58 -0.11 10.93
C ASP A 60 -4.25 -1.39 10.13
N ARG A 61 -5.00 -1.68 9.06
CA ARG A 61 -4.71 -2.82 8.18
C ARG A 61 -3.38 -2.66 7.44
N GLU A 62 -3.04 -1.45 6.99
CA GLU A 62 -1.73 -1.17 6.38
C GLU A 62 -0.57 -1.44 7.36
N GLU A 63 -0.70 -0.96 8.59
CA GLU A 63 0.28 -1.25 9.64
C GLU A 63 0.37 -2.75 9.94
N GLU A 64 -0.76 -3.44 9.92
CA GLU A 64 -0.82 -4.89 10.11
C GLU A 64 -0.09 -5.64 8.99
N ILE A 65 -0.31 -5.26 7.72
CA ILE A 65 0.41 -5.82 6.57
C ILE A 65 1.91 -5.64 6.77
N ALA A 66 2.36 -4.42 7.05
CA ALA A 66 3.78 -4.14 7.24
C ALA A 66 4.38 -5.02 8.35
N ARG A 67 3.74 -5.13 9.50
CA ARG A 67 4.21 -5.96 10.62
C ARG A 67 4.27 -7.45 10.26
N HIS A 68 3.27 -7.97 9.57
CA HIS A 68 3.25 -9.36 9.11
C HIS A 68 4.43 -9.66 8.20
N VAL A 69 4.66 -8.81 7.22
CA VAL A 69 5.77 -8.97 6.26
C VAL A 69 7.12 -8.85 6.96
N GLU A 70 7.31 -7.82 7.77
CA GLU A 70 8.55 -7.60 8.52
C GLU A 70 8.89 -8.76 9.45
N SER A 71 7.88 -9.41 10.02
CA SER A 71 8.07 -10.58 10.89
C SER A 71 8.70 -11.80 10.21
N LEU A 72 8.64 -11.87 8.89
CA LEU A 72 9.28 -12.92 8.10
C LEU A 72 10.80 -12.75 7.95
N PHE A 73 11.32 -11.59 8.28
CA PHE A 73 12.73 -11.23 8.06
C PHE A 73 13.39 -10.89 9.40
N PRO A 74 14.33 -11.69 9.88
CA PRO A 74 15.02 -11.41 11.15
C PRO A 74 15.75 -10.07 11.18
N GLU A 75 16.20 -9.59 10.01
CA GLU A 75 16.93 -8.32 9.86
C GLU A 75 16.13 -7.26 9.11
N ALA A 76 14.80 -7.27 9.24
CA ALA A 76 13.91 -6.36 8.52
C ALA A 76 14.34 -4.89 8.64
N ASP A 77 14.59 -4.41 9.83
CA ASP A 77 14.98 -3.01 10.07
C ASP A 77 16.28 -2.62 9.36
N ALA A 78 17.27 -3.51 9.39
CA ALA A 78 18.56 -3.27 8.73
C ALA A 78 18.40 -3.23 7.21
N ILE A 79 17.66 -4.17 6.65
CA ILE A 79 17.39 -4.24 5.20
C ILE A 79 16.60 -3.00 4.76
N GLN A 80 15.57 -2.61 5.50
CA GLN A 80 14.76 -1.44 5.16
C GLN A 80 15.54 -0.13 5.24
N ARG A 81 16.45 0.02 6.23
CA ARG A 81 17.38 1.17 6.26
C ARG A 81 18.29 1.21 5.04
N ASP A 82 18.81 0.07 4.65
CA ASP A 82 19.67 -0.06 3.45
C ASP A 82 18.90 0.29 2.17
N LEU A 83 17.67 -0.21 2.03
CA LEU A 83 16.78 0.12 0.91
C LEU A 83 16.52 1.63 0.81
N ARG A 84 16.23 2.28 1.93
CA ARG A 84 16.02 3.74 1.95
C ARG A 84 17.28 4.51 1.58
N ALA A 85 18.44 4.05 2.04
CA ALA A 85 19.73 4.68 1.73
C ALA A 85 20.11 4.54 0.25
N LYS A 86 19.88 3.37 -0.33
CA LYS A 86 20.19 3.09 -1.76
C LYS A 86 19.18 3.70 -2.72
N HIS A 87 17.94 3.91 -2.29
CA HIS A 87 16.85 4.37 -3.12
C HIS A 87 16.08 5.53 -2.48
N PRO A 88 16.74 6.67 -2.22
CA PRO A 88 16.11 7.79 -1.52
C PRO A 88 14.95 8.43 -2.29
N ASP A 89 14.92 8.25 -3.61
CA ASP A 89 13.86 8.77 -4.49
C ASP A 89 12.53 8.00 -4.39
N LEU A 90 12.52 6.79 -3.84
CA LEU A 90 11.30 5.97 -3.79
C LEU A 90 10.23 6.58 -2.90
N VAL A 91 10.62 7.17 -1.78
CA VAL A 91 9.70 7.89 -0.88
C VAL A 91 9.05 9.07 -1.61
N GLU A 92 9.86 9.85 -2.32
CA GLU A 92 9.36 11.02 -3.06
C GLU A 92 8.49 10.61 -4.26
N ARG A 93 8.85 9.56 -4.97
CA ARG A 93 8.02 9.00 -6.06
C ARG A 93 6.65 8.56 -5.54
N ASN A 94 6.61 7.91 -4.39
CA ASN A 94 5.36 7.51 -3.76
C ASN A 94 4.49 8.73 -3.42
N ARG A 95 5.08 9.75 -2.79
CA ARG A 95 4.38 11.00 -2.47
C ARG A 95 3.85 11.71 -3.70
N SER A 96 4.64 11.77 -4.77
CA SER A 96 4.29 12.50 -5.99
C SER A 96 3.08 11.92 -6.71
N LEU A 97 2.76 10.64 -6.50
CA LEU A 97 1.53 10.05 -7.03
C LEU A 97 0.27 10.72 -6.49
N PHE A 98 0.34 11.24 -5.28
CA PHE A 98 -0.82 11.82 -4.56
C PHE A 98 -0.77 13.34 -4.46
N ALA A 99 0.41 13.93 -4.54
CA ALA A 99 0.62 15.36 -4.34
C ALA A 99 -0.23 16.22 -5.30
N GLU A 100 -0.77 17.31 -4.76
CA GLU A 100 -1.53 18.32 -5.53
C GLU A 100 -2.78 17.80 -6.26
N ARG A 101 -3.25 16.59 -5.91
CA ARG A 101 -4.47 16.02 -6.50
C ARG A 101 -5.67 16.22 -5.58
N PRO A 102 -6.86 16.42 -6.14
CA PRO A 102 -8.09 16.41 -5.36
C PRO A 102 -8.24 15.09 -4.60
N LEU A 103 -8.86 15.15 -3.40
CA LEU A 103 -9.04 13.98 -2.53
C LEU A 103 -9.62 12.76 -3.27
N ARG A 104 -10.64 12.98 -4.10
CA ARG A 104 -11.27 11.90 -4.87
C ARG A 104 -10.27 11.16 -5.76
N GLN A 105 -9.34 11.89 -6.40
CA GLN A 105 -8.28 11.27 -7.19
C GLN A 105 -7.28 10.52 -6.32
N GLN A 106 -6.91 11.07 -5.18
CA GLN A 106 -6.02 10.40 -4.24
C GLN A 106 -6.62 9.06 -3.78
N LEU A 107 -7.90 9.05 -3.41
CA LEU A 107 -8.61 7.82 -3.02
C LEU A 107 -8.68 6.81 -4.18
N ALA A 108 -8.89 7.27 -5.41
CA ALA A 108 -8.92 6.39 -6.58
C ALA A 108 -7.55 5.76 -6.88
N ILE A 109 -6.47 6.53 -6.74
CA ILE A 109 -5.10 6.05 -6.88
C ILE A 109 -4.79 4.99 -5.80
N GLN A 110 -5.17 5.27 -4.55
CA GLN A 110 -4.98 4.31 -3.47
C GLN A 110 -5.78 3.02 -3.70
N ALA A 111 -7.03 3.12 -4.15
CA ALA A 111 -7.84 1.93 -4.45
C ALA A 111 -7.19 1.04 -5.52
N GLN A 112 -6.61 1.63 -6.56
CA GLN A 112 -5.81 0.88 -7.54
C GLN A 112 -4.59 0.24 -6.88
N GLY A 113 -3.90 0.98 -6.02
CA GLY A 113 -2.75 0.49 -5.25
C GLY A 113 -3.11 -0.72 -4.39
N GLU A 114 -4.25 -0.69 -3.71
CA GLU A 114 -4.73 -1.81 -2.89
C GLU A 114 -5.00 -3.07 -3.74
N ARG A 115 -5.63 -2.92 -4.90
CA ARG A 115 -5.86 -4.05 -5.82
C ARG A 115 -4.56 -4.63 -6.35
N LEU A 116 -3.61 -3.78 -6.70
CA LEU A 116 -2.27 -4.21 -7.13
C LEU A 116 -1.48 -4.84 -5.98
N GLY A 117 -1.59 -4.30 -4.77
CA GLY A 117 -1.00 -4.86 -3.57
C GLY A 117 -1.50 -6.28 -3.31
N SER A 118 -2.81 -6.49 -3.36
CA SER A 118 -3.40 -7.83 -3.22
C SER A 118 -2.83 -8.80 -4.26
N ALA A 119 -2.79 -8.42 -5.54
CA ALA A 119 -2.24 -9.26 -6.59
C ALA A 119 -0.75 -9.56 -6.39
N THR A 120 0.01 -8.58 -5.90
CA THR A 120 1.44 -8.72 -5.62
C THR A 120 1.70 -9.68 -4.47
N TRP A 121 0.97 -9.56 -3.36
CA TRP A 121 1.08 -10.49 -2.24
C TRP A 121 0.67 -11.92 -2.64
N GLN A 122 -0.36 -12.08 -3.48
CA GLN A 122 -0.73 -13.37 -4.04
C GLN A 122 0.41 -13.97 -4.89
N ALA A 123 1.11 -13.15 -5.67
CA ALA A 123 2.26 -13.59 -6.46
C ALA A 123 3.40 -14.07 -5.55
N PHE A 124 3.74 -13.34 -4.49
CA PHE A 124 4.72 -13.80 -3.51
C PHE A 124 4.26 -15.09 -2.81
N ALA A 125 2.98 -15.23 -2.50
CA ALA A 125 2.43 -16.44 -1.90
C ALA A 125 2.60 -17.67 -2.79
N ARG A 126 2.42 -17.54 -4.09
CA ARG A 126 2.63 -18.64 -5.06
C ARG A 126 4.08 -19.13 -5.08
N ASP A 127 5.02 -18.23 -4.86
CA ASP A 127 6.45 -18.53 -4.85
C ASP A 127 6.98 -18.93 -3.45
N SER A 128 6.11 -18.97 -2.46
CA SER A 128 6.45 -19.24 -1.06
C SER A 128 5.76 -20.50 -0.54
N ARG A 129 6.18 -20.97 0.64
CA ARG A 129 5.59 -22.14 1.31
C ARG A 129 5.46 -21.89 2.80
N GLY A 130 4.59 -22.67 3.45
CA GLY A 130 4.44 -22.66 4.91
C GLY A 130 3.99 -21.32 5.46
N ALA A 131 4.62 -20.85 6.52
CA ALA A 131 4.26 -19.62 7.21
C ALA A 131 4.35 -18.37 6.31
N ALA A 132 5.37 -18.29 5.46
CA ALA A 132 5.52 -17.17 4.53
C ALA A 132 4.35 -17.10 3.53
N GLN A 133 3.94 -18.22 2.97
CA GLN A 133 2.80 -18.30 2.08
C GLN A 133 1.52 -17.81 2.77
N GLN A 134 1.25 -18.31 3.98
CA GLN A 134 0.06 -17.90 4.75
C GLN A 134 0.09 -16.40 5.09
N THR A 135 1.25 -15.88 5.45
CA THR A 135 1.43 -14.45 5.73
C THR A 135 1.09 -13.60 4.50
N PHE A 136 1.62 -13.93 3.33
CA PHE A 136 1.32 -13.18 2.11
C PHE A 136 -0.16 -13.28 1.70
N LEU A 137 -0.80 -14.43 1.88
CA LEU A 137 -2.24 -14.57 1.63
C LEU A 137 -3.08 -13.71 2.59
N THR A 138 -2.68 -13.64 3.86
CA THR A 138 -3.31 -12.75 4.84
C THR A 138 -3.17 -11.29 4.41
N CYS A 139 -1.98 -10.87 4.00
CA CYS A 139 -1.75 -9.51 3.49
C CYS A 139 -2.63 -9.21 2.28
N ALA A 140 -2.74 -10.13 1.32
CA ALA A 140 -3.61 -9.97 0.15
C ALA A 140 -5.07 -9.72 0.54
N GLY A 141 -5.58 -10.44 1.53
CA GLY A 141 -6.95 -10.26 2.04
C GLY A 141 -7.16 -8.90 2.71
N LEU A 142 -6.18 -8.39 3.44
CA LEU A 142 -6.23 -7.07 4.07
C LEU A 142 -6.27 -5.95 3.02
N GLU A 143 -5.45 -6.07 1.97
CA GLU A 143 -5.47 -5.16 0.82
C GLU A 143 -6.84 -5.12 0.14
N GLU A 144 -7.43 -6.28 -0.11
CA GLU A 144 -8.76 -6.36 -0.73
C GLU A 144 -9.81 -5.64 0.10
N ARG A 145 -9.78 -5.79 1.41
CA ARG A 145 -10.70 -5.09 2.31
C ARG A 145 -10.53 -3.57 2.23
N ASN A 146 -9.30 -3.08 2.15
CA ASN A 146 -9.03 -1.67 1.97
C ASN A 146 -9.56 -1.17 0.62
N ALA A 147 -9.33 -1.92 -0.46
CA ALA A 147 -9.86 -1.59 -1.79
C ALA A 147 -11.38 -1.48 -1.77
N GLU A 148 -12.08 -2.44 -1.17
CA GLU A 148 -13.55 -2.44 -1.04
C GLU A 148 -14.06 -1.19 -0.32
N VAL A 149 -13.41 -0.79 0.78
CA VAL A 149 -13.78 0.42 1.53
C VAL A 149 -13.64 1.67 0.65
N LEU A 150 -12.52 1.82 -0.03
CA LEU A 150 -12.28 2.98 -0.90
C LEU A 150 -13.22 3.02 -2.10
N GLU A 151 -13.45 1.88 -2.72
CA GLU A 151 -14.37 1.75 -3.85
C GLU A 151 -15.80 2.12 -3.44
N ALA A 152 -16.24 1.69 -2.24
CA ALA A 152 -17.54 2.07 -1.69
C ALA A 152 -17.64 3.58 -1.43
N ILE A 153 -16.60 4.19 -0.86
CA ILE A 153 -16.55 5.64 -0.65
C ILE A 153 -16.64 6.39 -1.99
N LEU A 154 -15.90 5.94 -3.00
CA LEU A 154 -15.91 6.53 -4.33
C LEU A 154 -17.26 6.38 -5.04
N ALA A 155 -17.95 5.25 -4.87
CA ALA A 155 -19.26 5.00 -5.44
C ALA A 155 -20.34 5.88 -4.78
N ALA A 156 -20.29 6.09 -3.46
CA ALA A 156 -21.26 6.91 -2.72
C ALA A 156 -21.16 8.41 -3.05
N GLY A 157 -20.01 8.88 -3.53
CA GLY A 157 -19.77 10.29 -3.86
C GLY A 157 -20.11 10.70 -5.29
N ARG A 158 -20.91 9.91 -6.03
CA ARG A 158 -21.36 10.22 -7.40
C ARG A 158 -22.64 11.02 -7.42
#